data_2c11befa66272a73bd96543c3b2d0a05
#
_entry.id   2c11befa66272a73bd96543c3b2d0a05
#
_cell.length_a   1.000
_cell.length_b   1.000
_cell.length_c   1.000
_cell.angle_alpha   90.00
_cell.angle_beta   90.00
_cell.angle_gamma   90.00
#
_symmetry.space_group_name_H-M   'P 1'
#
loop_
_entity.id
_entity.type
_entity.pdbx_description
1 polymer ?
#
loop_
_entity_poly.entity_id
_entity_poly.type
_entity_poly.pdbx_seq_one_letter_code
_entity_poly.pdbx_strand_id
1 'polypeptide(L)'
;MDLLAEKENIHAGHIMAHGGLFKVKGVAQQILANALNAPVSTAATAGEGGAWGMALLAAYMGCGTEKSLGAWLEEEIFSGTEILRLEPDPAGVGAYTAYMQQYKAGLAAFDGLKEV
;
A
#
# COMPACT_ATOMS: atom_id res chain seq x y z
N MET A 1 5.36 0.49 9.60
CA MET A 1 6.63 0.80 8.88
C MET A 1 7.77 1.18 9.81
N ASP A 2 7.50 1.82 10.96
CA ASP A 2 8.54 2.14 11.96
C ASP A 2 9.37 0.91 12.34
N LEU A 3 8.72 -0.26 12.56
CA LEU A 3 9.43 -1.50 12.87
C LEU A 3 10.41 -1.93 11.77
N LEU A 4 10.03 -1.80 10.50
CA LEU A 4 10.92 -2.14 9.38
C LEU A 4 12.08 -1.15 9.27
N ALA A 5 11.80 0.14 9.42
CA ALA A 5 12.83 1.18 9.35
C ALA A 5 13.78 1.15 10.55
N GLU A 6 13.23 1.05 11.77
CA GLU A 6 14.03 1.16 13.01
C GLU A 6 14.75 -0.15 13.38
N LYS A 7 14.12 -1.33 13.11
CA LYS A 7 14.69 -2.62 13.51
C LYS A 7 15.42 -3.33 12.37
N GLU A 8 14.90 -3.23 11.15
CA GLU A 8 15.42 -3.98 10.01
C GLU A 8 16.17 -3.09 9.01
N ASN A 9 16.20 -1.77 9.24
CA ASN A 9 16.80 -0.77 8.34
C ASN A 9 16.26 -0.88 6.89
N ILE A 10 14.98 -1.26 6.74
CA ILE A 10 14.31 -1.38 5.46
C ILE A 10 13.46 -0.13 5.21
N HIS A 11 13.78 0.59 4.13
CA HIS A 11 13.05 1.75 3.66
C HIS A 11 12.37 1.41 2.33
N ALA A 12 11.05 1.53 2.28
CA ALA A 12 10.30 1.31 1.05
C ALA A 12 10.53 2.46 0.08
N GLY A 13 11.12 2.17 -1.08
CA GLY A 13 11.31 3.17 -2.14
C GLY A 13 10.04 3.42 -2.97
N HIS A 14 9.09 2.47 -2.96
CA HIS A 14 7.81 2.55 -3.67
C HIS A 14 6.85 1.51 -3.11
N ILE A 15 5.57 1.83 -3.07
CA ILE A 15 4.51 0.97 -2.53
C ILE A 15 3.40 0.82 -3.57
N MET A 16 3.02 -0.42 -3.85
CA MET A 16 1.81 -0.72 -4.61
C MET A 16 0.68 -1.04 -3.63
N ALA A 17 -0.41 -0.28 -3.68
CA ALA A 17 -1.50 -0.37 -2.73
C ALA A 17 -2.77 -0.97 -3.36
N HIS A 18 -3.44 -1.85 -2.63
CA HIS A 18 -4.67 -2.51 -3.00
C HIS A 18 -5.67 -2.56 -1.83
N GLY A 19 -6.93 -2.76 -2.16
CA GLY A 19 -8.00 -2.97 -1.18
C GLY A 19 -9.08 -1.91 -1.22
N GLY A 20 -10.19 -2.16 -0.53
CA GLY A 20 -11.38 -1.32 -0.51
C GLY A 20 -11.14 0.12 -0.06
N LEU A 21 -10.08 0.38 0.70
CA LEU A 21 -9.67 1.71 1.11
C LEU A 21 -9.36 2.63 -0.08
N PHE A 22 -8.92 2.06 -1.20
CA PHE A 22 -8.51 2.79 -2.41
C PHE A 22 -9.65 2.97 -3.44
N LYS A 23 -10.89 2.63 -3.09
CA LYS A 23 -12.08 2.90 -3.94
C LYS A 23 -12.30 4.40 -4.17
N VAL A 24 -11.94 5.23 -3.21
CA VAL A 24 -11.94 6.69 -3.37
C VAL A 24 -10.58 7.13 -3.90
N LYS A 25 -10.55 7.50 -5.18
CA LYS A 25 -9.32 7.86 -5.89
C LYS A 25 -8.54 8.95 -5.14
N GLY A 26 -7.27 8.71 -4.95
CA GLY A 26 -6.28 9.69 -4.48
C GLY A 26 -6.28 9.95 -2.97
N VAL A 27 -7.41 9.87 -2.28
CA VAL A 27 -7.51 10.31 -0.87
C VAL A 27 -6.68 9.41 0.06
N ALA A 28 -7.06 8.14 0.16
CA ALA A 28 -6.34 7.18 1.00
C ALA A 28 -4.90 6.96 0.51
N GLN A 29 -4.69 7.04 -0.80
CA GLN A 29 -3.37 6.92 -1.42
C GLN A 29 -2.43 8.06 -0.98
N GLN A 30 -2.89 9.31 -0.99
CA GLN A 30 -2.08 10.45 -0.55
C GLN A 30 -1.79 10.38 0.96
N ILE A 31 -2.79 10.03 1.76
CA ILE A 31 -2.60 9.84 3.21
C ILE A 31 -1.53 8.76 3.46
N LEU A 32 -1.61 7.65 2.74
CA LEU A 32 -0.63 6.56 2.88
C LEU A 32 0.77 6.99 2.43
N ALA A 33 0.89 7.71 1.31
CA ALA A 33 2.16 8.25 0.84
C ALA A 33 2.81 9.17 1.87
N ASN A 34 2.02 10.06 2.48
CA ASN A 34 2.48 10.97 3.52
C ASN A 34 2.88 10.21 4.80
N ALA A 35 2.08 9.22 5.20
CA ALA A 35 2.32 8.41 6.39
C ALA A 35 3.60 7.57 6.29
N LEU A 36 3.92 7.08 5.11
CA LEU A 36 5.09 6.23 4.87
C LEU A 36 6.29 6.99 4.33
N ASN A 37 6.10 8.27 4.00
CA ASN A 37 7.09 9.11 3.31
C ASN A 37 7.68 8.40 2.09
N ALA A 38 6.83 7.77 1.30
CA ALA A 38 7.21 7.00 0.12
C ALA A 38 6.13 7.11 -0.97
N PRO A 39 6.51 7.05 -2.25
CA PRO A 39 5.55 7.04 -3.34
C PRO A 39 4.61 5.85 -3.24
N VAL A 40 3.31 6.10 -3.46
CA VAL A 40 2.28 5.05 -3.48
C VAL A 40 1.61 5.02 -4.84
N SER A 41 1.51 3.83 -5.41
CA SER A 41 0.79 3.58 -6.66
C SER A 41 -0.44 2.72 -6.43
N THR A 42 -1.49 3.00 -7.20
CA THR A 42 -2.70 2.18 -7.27
C THR A 42 -3.06 1.93 -8.73
N ALA A 43 -3.49 0.71 -9.05
CA ALA A 43 -4.06 0.39 -10.34
C ALA A 43 -5.57 0.72 -10.36
N ALA A 44 -6.16 0.81 -11.55
CA ALA A 44 -7.60 1.02 -11.70
C ALA A 44 -8.45 -0.05 -10.99
N THR A 45 -7.91 -1.26 -10.86
CA THR A 45 -8.52 -2.43 -10.19
C THR A 45 -8.24 -2.50 -8.70
N ALA A 46 -7.54 -1.51 -8.11
CA ALA A 46 -7.04 -1.57 -6.73
C ALA A 46 -8.15 -1.79 -5.68
N GLY A 47 -9.37 -1.28 -5.92
CA GLY A 47 -10.50 -1.44 -5.00
C GLY A 47 -10.96 -2.89 -4.77
N GLU A 48 -10.68 -3.78 -5.70
CA GLU A 48 -11.08 -5.19 -5.70
C GLU A 48 -9.88 -6.15 -5.78
N GLY A 49 -8.72 -5.72 -5.33
CA GLY A 49 -7.43 -6.41 -5.55
C GLY A 49 -7.41 -7.88 -5.16
N GLY A 50 -8.05 -8.28 -4.06
CA GLY A 50 -8.12 -9.68 -3.63
C GLY A 50 -8.91 -10.56 -4.61
N ALA A 51 -10.15 -10.17 -4.92
CA ALA A 51 -11.02 -10.89 -5.85
C ALA A 51 -10.42 -10.92 -7.27
N TRP A 52 -9.87 -9.79 -7.71
CA TRP A 52 -9.18 -9.67 -8.99
C TRP A 52 -7.97 -10.62 -9.08
N GLY A 53 -7.12 -10.65 -8.05
CA GLY A 53 -5.96 -11.55 -8.00
C GLY A 53 -6.35 -13.02 -8.09
N MET A 54 -7.40 -13.44 -7.38
CA MET A 54 -7.91 -14.82 -7.46
C MET A 54 -8.46 -15.14 -8.85
N ALA A 55 -9.17 -14.21 -9.50
CA ALA A 55 -9.66 -14.38 -10.86
C ALA A 55 -8.52 -14.51 -11.86
N LEU A 56 -7.44 -13.74 -11.71
CA LEU A 56 -6.25 -13.83 -12.55
C LEU A 56 -5.54 -15.19 -12.40
N LEU A 57 -5.41 -15.70 -11.18
CA LEU A 57 -4.83 -17.03 -10.96
C LEU A 57 -5.67 -18.13 -11.62
N ALA A 58 -6.99 -18.07 -11.51
CA ALA A 58 -7.89 -19.02 -12.17
C ALA A 58 -7.78 -18.93 -13.70
N ALA A 59 -7.72 -17.71 -14.25
CA ALA A 59 -7.53 -17.48 -15.67
C ALA A 59 -6.18 -18.03 -16.18
N TYR A 60 -5.10 -17.78 -15.44
CA TYR A 60 -3.78 -18.29 -15.75
C TYR A 60 -3.76 -19.84 -15.80
N MET A 61 -4.39 -20.50 -14.83
CA MET A 61 -4.50 -21.96 -14.80
C MET A 61 -5.28 -22.53 -16.01
N GLY A 62 -6.23 -21.77 -16.52
CA GLY A 62 -7.08 -22.18 -17.64
C GLY A 62 -6.60 -21.77 -19.03
N CYS A 63 -5.66 -20.83 -19.16
CA CYS A 63 -5.29 -20.28 -20.46
C CYS A 63 -4.31 -21.14 -21.29
N GLY A 64 -3.74 -22.19 -20.69
CA GLY A 64 -2.84 -23.11 -21.40
C GLY A 64 -1.52 -22.48 -21.89
N THR A 65 -1.12 -21.35 -21.33
CA THR A 65 0.13 -20.68 -21.69
C THR A 65 1.36 -21.41 -21.12
N GLU A 66 2.47 -21.39 -21.83
CA GLU A 66 3.77 -21.87 -21.34
C GLU A 66 4.57 -20.75 -20.64
N LYS A 67 4.07 -19.50 -20.66
CA LYS A 67 4.70 -18.37 -19.95
C LYS A 67 4.64 -18.57 -18.44
N SER A 68 5.65 -18.08 -17.73
CA SER A 68 5.54 -17.98 -16.26
C SER A 68 4.42 -17.03 -15.86
N LEU A 69 3.86 -17.20 -14.66
CA LEU A 69 2.81 -16.30 -14.15
C LEU A 69 3.24 -14.83 -14.22
N GLY A 70 4.50 -14.53 -13.85
CA GLY A 70 5.01 -13.15 -13.88
C GLY A 70 5.02 -12.59 -15.31
N ALA A 71 5.55 -13.32 -16.27
CA ALA A 71 5.58 -12.89 -17.67
C ALA A 71 4.17 -12.75 -18.26
N TRP A 72 3.27 -13.67 -17.95
CA TRP A 72 1.88 -13.57 -18.39
C TRP A 72 1.15 -12.36 -17.81
N LEU A 73 1.33 -12.08 -16.53
CA LEU A 73 0.76 -10.89 -15.88
C LEU A 73 1.29 -9.61 -16.50
N GLU A 74 2.60 -9.52 -16.70
CA GLU A 74 3.26 -8.32 -17.23
C GLU A 74 2.85 -8.03 -18.67
N GLU A 75 2.85 -9.05 -19.53
CA GLU A 75 2.64 -8.89 -20.96
C GLU A 75 1.16 -8.86 -21.36
N GLU A 76 0.31 -9.69 -20.74
CA GLU A 76 -1.08 -9.87 -21.16
C GLU A 76 -2.08 -9.06 -20.30
N ILE A 77 -1.79 -8.89 -19.02
CA ILE A 77 -2.76 -8.29 -18.09
C ILE A 77 -2.42 -6.83 -17.78
N PHE A 78 -1.17 -6.54 -17.44
CA PHE A 78 -0.79 -5.22 -16.97
C PHE A 78 -0.14 -4.32 -18.02
N SER A 79 0.11 -4.80 -19.24
CA SER A 79 0.76 -4.05 -20.31
C SER A 79 0.06 -2.73 -20.69
N GLY A 80 -1.25 -2.61 -20.45
CA GLY A 80 -2.05 -1.41 -20.69
C GLY A 80 -2.72 -0.83 -19.45
N THR A 81 -2.32 -1.28 -18.26
CA THR A 81 -2.99 -0.87 -17.02
C THR A 81 -2.56 0.55 -16.62
N GLU A 82 -3.55 1.43 -16.48
CA GLU A 82 -3.31 2.76 -15.92
C GLU A 82 -2.96 2.67 -14.43
N ILE A 83 -1.79 3.20 -14.08
CA ILE A 83 -1.30 3.28 -12.71
C ILE A 83 -1.26 4.73 -12.28
N LEU A 84 -2.02 5.08 -11.25
CA LEU A 84 -1.92 6.36 -10.59
C LEU A 84 -0.83 6.29 -9.52
N ARG A 85 0.21 7.10 -9.66
CA ARG A 85 1.28 7.26 -8.67
C ARG A 85 1.16 8.63 -8.00
N LEU A 86 1.22 8.66 -6.68
CA LEU A 86 1.28 9.88 -5.89
C LEU A 86 2.56 9.89 -5.04
N GLU A 87 3.24 11.03 -5.05
CA GLU A 87 4.39 11.30 -4.22
C GLU A 87 3.94 11.80 -2.83
N PRO A 88 4.72 11.59 -1.77
CA PRO A 88 4.44 12.19 -0.47
C PRO A 88 4.51 13.72 -0.55
N ASP A 89 3.52 14.37 0.08
CA ASP A 89 3.52 15.82 0.27
C ASP A 89 4.29 16.17 1.55
N PRO A 90 5.34 17.01 1.49
CA PRO A 90 6.15 17.35 2.66
C PRO A 90 5.35 17.92 3.85
N ALA A 91 4.31 18.71 3.58
CA ALA A 91 3.45 19.24 4.64
C ALA A 91 2.63 18.12 5.30
N GLY A 92 2.11 17.18 4.49
CA GLY A 92 1.38 16.02 4.97
C GLY A 92 2.27 15.05 5.76
N VAL A 93 3.52 14.85 5.34
CA VAL A 93 4.51 14.06 6.09
C VAL A 93 4.77 14.66 7.46
N GLY A 94 4.98 15.98 7.54
CA GLY A 94 5.17 16.70 8.80
C GLY A 94 3.96 16.59 9.72
N ALA A 95 2.75 16.77 9.18
CA ALA A 95 1.50 16.63 9.94
C ALA A 95 1.32 15.20 10.48
N TYR A 96 1.61 14.18 9.68
CA TYR A 96 1.52 12.79 10.12
C TYR A 96 2.56 12.46 11.21
N THR A 97 3.76 12.98 11.11
CA THR A 97 4.80 12.82 12.13
C THR A 97 4.34 13.39 13.47
N ALA A 98 3.77 14.60 13.48
CA ALA A 98 3.21 15.21 14.69
C ALA A 98 2.04 14.39 15.28
N TYR A 99 1.14 13.92 14.41
CA TYR A 99 0.06 13.02 14.82
C TYR A 99 0.59 11.74 15.47
N MET A 100 1.59 11.10 14.91
CA MET A 100 2.18 9.85 15.44
C MET A 100 2.84 10.04 16.81
N GLN A 101 3.41 11.22 17.09
CA GLN A 101 3.93 11.53 18.42
C GLN A 101 2.80 11.54 19.46
N GLN A 102 1.67 12.19 19.15
CA GLN A 102 0.51 12.22 20.03
C GLN A 102 -0.12 10.82 20.19
N TYR A 103 -0.21 10.07 19.11
CA TYR A 103 -0.72 8.70 19.13
C TYR A 103 0.12 7.79 20.04
N LYS A 104 1.45 7.81 19.90
CA LYS A 104 2.37 7.03 20.74
C LYS A 104 2.28 7.44 22.22
N ALA A 105 2.15 8.74 22.51
CA ALA A 105 1.94 9.22 23.88
C ALA A 105 0.61 8.72 24.47
N GLY A 106 -0.46 8.71 23.69
CA GLY A 106 -1.75 8.15 24.09
C GLY A 106 -1.67 6.64 24.39
N LEU A 107 -0.97 5.85 23.56
CA LEU A 107 -0.77 4.42 23.81
C LEU A 107 -0.03 4.18 25.14
N ALA A 108 1.03 4.94 25.42
CA ALA A 108 1.77 4.82 26.67
C ALA A 108 0.89 5.09 27.92
N ALA A 109 -0.05 6.04 27.81
CA ALA A 109 -1.01 6.32 28.88
C ALA A 109 -1.96 5.12 29.13
N PHE A 110 -2.37 4.40 28.08
CA PHE A 110 -3.19 3.21 28.20
C PHE A 110 -2.45 2.01 28.82
N ASP A 111 -1.17 1.83 28.54
CA ASP A 111 -0.37 0.75 29.11
C ASP A 111 -0.21 0.90 30.63
N GLY A 112 -0.11 2.13 31.13
CA GLY A 112 -0.11 2.43 32.58
C GLY A 112 -1.42 2.11 33.32
N LEU A 113 -2.54 1.93 32.60
CA LEU A 113 -3.84 1.58 33.17
C LEU A 113 -4.03 0.04 33.36
N LYS A 114 -3.16 -0.78 32.77
CA LYS A 114 -3.25 -2.24 32.90
C LYS A 114 -2.64 -2.80 34.19
N GLU A 115 -1.96 -1.97 34.96
CA GLU A 115 -1.32 -2.34 36.24
C GLU A 115 -2.14 -1.99 37.48
N VAL A 116 -3.44 -1.63 37.33
CA VAL A 116 -4.35 -1.31 38.44
C VAL A 116 -5.36 -2.44 38.67
#